data_fe3a6f828bd512daba427fc37259cbdc
#
_entry.id   fe3a6f828bd512daba427fc37259cbdc
#
_cell.length_a   1.000
_cell.length_b   1.000
_cell.length_c   1.000
_cell.angle_alpha   90.00
_cell.angle_beta   90.00
_cell.angle_gamma   90.00
#
_symmetry.space_group_name_H-M   'P 1'
#
loop_
_entity.id
_entity.type
_entity.pdbx_description
1 polymer ?
#
loop_
_entity_poly.entity_id
_entity_poly.type
_entity_poly.pdbx_seq_one_letter_code
_entity_poly.pdbx_strand_id
1 'polypeptide(L)'
;LDMIRKAKKEIILSTFDIREGSSSDDIFSELLKASRRGVKIKILVDGLYGTIHMTGKDIFAAVGSEPNVEIRFYNTPNLLKPWTINGCLHDKYIVSDHKYLLMGGRNMFDYFLGTHKGKSKGIDREILIVNQGSKDQGAVGQIRRYFQKVWNLEVCKTKFSTCSKNKKEKEVKRLLSHAEKVKVPDYDYQKITVPTKKTTLVTNPTTIYGKE
;
A
#
# COMPACT_ATOMS: atom_id res chain seq x y z
N LEU A 1 10.50 1.51 -2.51
CA LEU A 1 11.17 0.65 -1.52
C LEU A 1 11.90 1.48 -0.46
N ASP A 2 12.71 2.48 -0.83
CA ASP A 2 13.49 3.30 0.10
C ASP A 2 12.63 3.97 1.21
N MET A 3 11.44 4.49 0.85
CA MET A 3 10.49 5.03 1.84
C MET A 3 10.06 3.98 2.89
N ILE A 4 9.91 2.72 2.49
CA ILE A 4 9.56 1.61 3.40
C ILE A 4 10.75 1.29 4.32
N ARG A 5 11.96 1.25 3.77
CA ARG A 5 13.20 1.03 4.54
C ARG A 5 13.43 2.10 5.60
N LYS A 6 13.20 3.35 5.24
CA LYS A 6 13.41 4.50 6.13
C LYS A 6 12.32 4.72 7.15
N ALA A 7 11.16 4.08 6.98
CA ALA A 7 10.03 4.21 7.90
C ALA A 7 10.39 3.78 9.33
N LYS A 8 9.98 4.61 10.30
CA LYS A 8 10.26 4.40 11.74
C LYS A 8 8.99 4.22 12.57
N LYS A 9 7.83 4.68 12.10
CA LYS A 9 6.57 4.71 12.88
C LYS A 9 5.41 4.06 12.16
N GLU A 10 5.10 4.52 10.95
CA GLU A 10 3.89 4.13 10.24
C GLU A 10 4.11 4.08 8.72
N ILE A 11 3.50 3.09 8.10
CA ILE A 11 3.34 3.01 6.64
C ILE A 11 1.85 2.86 6.35
N ILE A 12 1.32 3.72 5.50
CA ILE A 12 -0.01 3.61 4.91
C ILE A 12 0.17 3.33 3.42
N LEU A 13 -0.51 2.31 2.93
CA LEU A 13 -0.51 1.94 1.53
C LEU A 13 -1.94 1.74 1.06
N SER A 14 -2.36 2.47 0.05
CA SER A 14 -3.66 2.30 -0.61
C SER A 14 -3.44 2.05 -2.09
N THR A 15 -4.09 1.03 -2.63
CA THR A 15 -3.93 0.66 -4.04
C THR A 15 -5.15 -0.09 -4.56
N PHE A 16 -5.37 0.01 -5.87
CA PHE A 16 -6.47 -0.70 -6.52
C PHE A 16 -6.17 -2.19 -6.68
N ASP A 17 -4.95 -2.55 -7.09
CA ASP A 17 -4.61 -3.95 -7.42
C ASP A 17 -3.19 -4.31 -6.98
N ILE A 18 -3.08 -5.46 -6.32
CA ILE A 18 -1.81 -6.11 -5.95
C ILE A 18 -1.84 -7.53 -6.48
N ARG A 19 -0.77 -7.94 -7.15
CA ARG A 19 -0.60 -9.31 -7.65
C ARG A 19 0.73 -9.89 -7.22
N GLU A 20 0.80 -11.22 -7.09
CA GLU A 20 2.09 -11.90 -6.91
C GLU A 20 3.03 -11.61 -8.07
N GLY A 21 4.32 -11.49 -7.78
CA GLY A 21 5.37 -11.24 -8.73
C GLY A 21 6.60 -10.65 -8.06
N SER A 22 7.62 -10.35 -8.83
CA SER A 22 8.89 -9.82 -8.32
C SER A 22 8.71 -8.48 -7.60
N SER A 23 7.84 -7.60 -8.09
CA SER A 23 7.54 -6.32 -7.45
C SER A 23 6.87 -6.49 -6.09
N SER A 24 5.96 -7.45 -5.97
CA SER A 24 5.32 -7.77 -4.69
C SER A 24 6.32 -8.40 -3.72
N ASP A 25 7.19 -9.28 -4.18
CA ASP A 25 8.25 -9.85 -3.36
C ASP A 25 9.15 -8.75 -2.80
N ASP A 26 9.58 -7.79 -3.64
CA ASP A 26 10.38 -6.65 -3.21
C ASP A 26 9.67 -5.81 -2.13
N ILE A 27 8.40 -5.47 -2.38
CA ILE A 27 7.64 -4.58 -1.48
C ILE A 27 7.30 -5.30 -0.18
N PHE A 28 6.76 -6.52 -0.25
CA PHE A 28 6.31 -7.25 0.94
C PHE A 28 7.49 -7.74 1.80
N SER A 29 8.65 -8.01 1.21
CA SER A 29 9.88 -8.28 1.97
C SER A 29 10.33 -7.06 2.77
N GLU A 30 10.30 -5.86 2.20
CA GLU A 30 10.65 -4.64 2.93
C GLU A 30 9.57 -4.24 3.96
N LEU A 31 8.27 -4.47 3.68
CA LEU A 31 7.19 -4.30 4.65
C LEU A 31 7.35 -5.26 5.83
N LEU A 32 7.70 -6.51 5.59
CA LEU A 32 7.99 -7.48 6.64
C LEU A 32 9.14 -7.02 7.53
N LYS A 33 10.26 -6.54 6.94
CA LYS A 33 11.38 -5.96 7.71
C LYS A 33 10.95 -4.73 8.51
N ALA A 34 10.12 -3.86 7.94
CA ALA A 34 9.59 -2.69 8.62
C ALA A 34 8.69 -3.08 9.81
N SER A 35 7.78 -4.04 9.63
CA SER A 35 6.95 -4.58 10.73
C SER A 35 7.80 -5.10 11.89
N ARG A 36 8.88 -5.82 11.60
CA ARG A 36 9.80 -6.35 12.60
C ARG A 36 10.61 -5.27 13.32
N ARG A 37 10.77 -4.10 12.71
CA ARG A 37 11.30 -2.92 13.41
C ARG A 37 10.28 -2.20 14.28
N GLY A 38 9.03 -2.69 14.34
CA GLY A 38 7.95 -2.09 15.11
C GLY A 38 7.12 -1.04 14.33
N VAL A 39 7.33 -0.89 13.02
CA VAL A 39 6.56 0.02 12.18
C VAL A 39 5.14 -0.51 12.01
N LYS A 40 4.13 0.34 12.26
CA LYS A 40 2.71 0.02 12.03
C LYS A 40 2.39 0.14 10.55
N ILE A 41 1.79 -0.90 9.97
CA ILE A 41 1.52 -0.99 8.54
C ILE A 41 0.04 -1.20 8.29
N LYS A 42 -0.58 -0.31 7.52
CA LYS A 42 -1.95 -0.41 7.07
C LYS A 42 -1.99 -0.47 5.55
N ILE A 43 -2.61 -1.52 5.02
CA ILE A 43 -2.75 -1.74 3.58
C ILE A 43 -4.22 -1.81 3.24
N LEU A 44 -4.69 -0.92 2.35
CA LEU A 44 -6.05 -0.91 1.83
C LEU A 44 -6.02 -1.24 0.34
N VAL A 45 -6.80 -2.23 -0.04
CA VAL A 45 -6.88 -2.72 -1.42
C VAL A 45 -8.33 -2.78 -1.86
N ASP A 46 -8.61 -2.54 -3.14
CA ASP A 46 -9.94 -2.76 -3.70
C ASP A 46 -10.43 -4.19 -3.42
N GLY A 47 -11.69 -4.33 -3.04
CA GLY A 47 -12.22 -5.59 -2.56
C GLY A 47 -12.39 -6.65 -3.64
N LEU A 48 -12.74 -6.26 -4.86
CA LEU A 48 -12.85 -7.21 -5.98
C LEU A 48 -11.47 -7.72 -6.37
N TYR A 49 -10.53 -6.81 -6.63
CA TYR A 49 -9.18 -7.16 -7.07
C TYR A 49 -8.36 -7.85 -5.97
N GLY A 50 -8.50 -7.42 -4.72
CA GLY A 50 -7.93 -8.10 -3.57
C GLY A 50 -8.46 -9.52 -3.41
N THR A 51 -9.76 -9.75 -3.64
CA THR A 51 -10.35 -11.09 -3.60
C THR A 51 -9.79 -11.98 -4.70
N ILE A 52 -9.67 -11.47 -5.93
CA ILE A 52 -9.19 -12.25 -7.09
C ILE A 52 -7.70 -12.54 -7.00
N HIS A 53 -6.88 -11.54 -6.66
CA HIS A 53 -5.43 -11.63 -6.83
C HIS A 53 -4.65 -11.92 -5.54
N MET A 54 -5.22 -11.63 -4.35
CA MET A 54 -4.51 -11.80 -3.08
C MET A 54 -5.05 -12.98 -2.26
N THR A 55 -6.34 -13.32 -2.35
CA THR A 55 -6.92 -14.40 -1.55
C THR A 55 -6.28 -15.75 -1.93
N GLY A 56 -5.93 -16.53 -0.91
CA GLY A 56 -5.28 -17.85 -1.08
C GLY A 56 -3.78 -17.79 -1.36
N LYS A 57 -3.18 -16.59 -1.41
CA LYS A 57 -1.74 -16.41 -1.65
C LYS A 57 -0.97 -16.30 -0.34
N ASP A 58 0.05 -17.16 -0.18
CA ASP A 58 0.79 -17.32 1.07
C ASP A 58 1.58 -16.05 1.44
N ILE A 59 2.08 -15.30 0.48
CA ILE A 59 2.81 -14.03 0.72
C ILE A 59 1.96 -13.01 1.49
N PHE A 60 0.71 -12.81 1.07
CA PHE A 60 -0.17 -11.82 1.71
C PHE A 60 -0.69 -12.31 3.06
N ALA A 61 -0.94 -13.61 3.18
CA ALA A 61 -1.34 -14.23 4.44
C ALA A 61 -0.20 -14.20 5.47
N ALA A 62 1.02 -14.49 5.07
CA ALA A 62 2.18 -14.47 5.96
C ALA A 62 2.44 -13.06 6.51
N VAL A 63 2.51 -12.05 5.62
CA VAL A 63 2.78 -10.66 6.04
C VAL A 63 1.57 -10.06 6.76
N GLY A 64 0.33 -10.31 6.30
CA GLY A 64 -0.88 -9.80 6.94
C GLY A 64 -1.16 -10.39 8.33
N SER A 65 -0.52 -11.51 8.68
CA SER A 65 -0.59 -12.11 10.03
C SER A 65 0.50 -11.59 10.99
N GLU A 66 1.38 -10.68 10.56
CA GLU A 66 2.34 -10.03 11.46
C GLU A 66 1.63 -9.04 12.40
N PRO A 67 2.07 -8.92 13.68
CA PRO A 67 1.34 -8.14 14.70
C PRO A 67 1.13 -6.67 14.35
N ASN A 68 2.04 -6.08 13.58
CA ASN A 68 2.00 -4.65 13.23
C ASN A 68 1.45 -4.40 11.82
N VAL A 69 0.88 -5.43 11.16
CA VAL A 69 0.35 -5.32 9.80
C VAL A 69 -1.14 -5.56 9.79
N GLU A 70 -1.89 -4.67 9.18
CA GLU A 70 -3.31 -4.87 8.93
C GLU A 70 -3.61 -4.62 7.45
N ILE A 71 -4.21 -5.62 6.79
CA ILE A 71 -4.65 -5.55 5.41
C ILE A 71 -6.17 -5.55 5.41
N ARG A 72 -6.79 -4.54 4.81
CA ARG A 72 -8.24 -4.46 4.59
C ARG A 72 -8.58 -4.44 3.11
N PHE A 73 -9.71 -5.04 2.79
CA PHE A 73 -10.33 -4.96 1.49
C PHE A 73 -11.52 -3.99 1.55
N TYR A 74 -11.55 -3.05 0.60
CA TYR A 74 -12.63 -2.09 0.43
C TYR A 74 -13.74 -2.71 -0.42
N ASN A 75 -14.95 -2.81 0.11
CA ASN A 75 -16.14 -3.25 -0.61
C ASN A 75 -15.96 -4.57 -1.36
N THR A 76 -15.69 -5.65 -0.60
CA THR A 76 -15.59 -7.00 -1.19
C THR A 76 -16.90 -7.41 -1.86
N PRO A 77 -16.85 -8.14 -3.00
CA PRO A 77 -18.05 -8.61 -3.69
C PRO A 77 -19.03 -9.32 -2.74
N ASN A 78 -20.30 -8.93 -2.84
CA ASN A 78 -21.38 -9.52 -2.07
C ASN A 78 -22.44 -10.08 -3.04
N LEU A 79 -22.62 -11.39 -3.04
CA LEU A 79 -23.57 -12.07 -3.93
C LEU A 79 -25.02 -11.66 -3.67
N LEU A 80 -25.34 -11.25 -2.43
CA LEU A 80 -26.70 -10.76 -2.07
C LEU A 80 -26.94 -9.30 -2.48
N LYS A 81 -25.86 -8.56 -2.81
CA LYS A 81 -25.92 -7.16 -3.22
C LYS A 81 -25.01 -6.92 -4.44
N PRO A 82 -25.28 -7.56 -5.58
CA PRO A 82 -24.37 -7.52 -6.73
C PRO A 82 -24.16 -6.11 -7.29
N TRP A 83 -25.12 -5.20 -7.12
CA TRP A 83 -25.00 -3.80 -7.54
C TRP A 83 -23.91 -3.01 -6.81
N THR A 84 -23.41 -3.51 -5.68
CA THR A 84 -22.33 -2.86 -4.93
C THR A 84 -20.96 -3.03 -5.59
N ILE A 85 -20.81 -3.94 -6.56
CA ILE A 85 -19.54 -4.25 -7.21
C ILE A 85 -18.89 -3.04 -7.92
N ASN A 86 -19.70 -2.06 -8.32
CA ASN A 86 -19.23 -0.85 -8.99
C ASN A 86 -18.57 0.16 -8.03
N GLY A 87 -18.73 -0.02 -6.73
CA GLY A 87 -18.06 0.81 -5.72
C GLY A 87 -16.61 0.38 -5.52
N CYS A 88 -15.68 0.89 -6.32
CA CYS A 88 -14.28 0.50 -6.30
C CYS A 88 -13.40 1.56 -5.61
N LEU A 89 -12.35 1.09 -4.94
CA LEU A 89 -11.24 1.91 -4.48
C LEU A 89 -10.21 2.02 -5.61
N HIS A 90 -10.00 3.22 -6.14
CA HIS A 90 -9.02 3.40 -7.23
C HIS A 90 -7.79 4.22 -6.84
N ASP A 91 -7.55 4.36 -5.56
CA ASP A 91 -6.40 5.05 -4.99
C ASP A 91 -5.09 4.30 -5.25
N LYS A 92 -3.99 5.04 -5.39
CA LYS A 92 -2.64 4.48 -5.52
C LYS A 92 -1.64 5.41 -4.87
N TYR A 93 -1.33 5.15 -3.61
CA TYR A 93 -0.33 5.94 -2.87
C TYR A 93 0.28 5.15 -1.71
N ILE A 94 1.45 5.61 -1.29
CA ILE A 94 2.11 5.21 -0.06
C ILE A 94 2.48 6.44 0.76
N VAL A 95 2.22 6.38 2.06
CA VAL A 95 2.67 7.39 3.04
C VAL A 95 3.63 6.73 4.02
N SER A 96 4.73 7.39 4.33
CA SER A 96 5.70 6.95 5.33
C SER A 96 5.92 8.04 6.37
N ASP A 97 5.75 7.69 7.64
CA ASP A 97 6.08 8.49 8.84
C ASP A 97 5.49 9.90 8.87
N HIS A 98 4.32 10.13 8.33
CA HIS A 98 3.71 11.46 8.22
C HIS A 98 4.55 12.48 7.44
N LYS A 99 5.60 12.02 6.79
CA LYS A 99 6.59 12.87 6.15
C LYS A 99 6.60 12.74 4.63
N TYR A 100 6.49 11.53 4.14
CA TYR A 100 6.62 11.24 2.72
C TYR A 100 5.31 10.71 2.16
N LEU A 101 4.90 11.24 1.01
CA LEU A 101 3.77 10.76 0.22
C LEU A 101 4.26 10.54 -1.22
N LEU A 102 4.14 9.33 -1.72
CA LEU A 102 4.26 9.01 -3.14
C LEU A 102 2.89 8.58 -3.64
N MET A 103 2.36 9.27 -4.66
CA MET A 103 1.08 8.94 -5.27
C MET A 103 1.13 9.03 -6.79
N GLY A 104 0.33 8.23 -7.47
CA GLY A 104 0.28 8.19 -8.93
C GLY A 104 -0.75 7.21 -9.47
N GLY A 105 -0.59 6.74 -10.69
CA GLY A 105 -1.51 5.84 -11.35
C GLY A 105 -1.12 4.36 -11.30
N ARG A 106 0.08 4.01 -10.81
CA ARG A 106 0.61 2.64 -10.88
C ARG A 106 -0.01 1.72 -9.83
N ASN A 107 -0.49 0.55 -10.29
CA ASN A 107 -0.84 -0.57 -9.43
C ASN A 107 0.41 -1.36 -8.99
N MET A 108 0.24 -2.22 -7.98
CA MET A 108 1.36 -2.93 -7.35
C MET A 108 1.56 -4.32 -7.95
N PHE A 109 1.98 -4.38 -9.20
CA PHE A 109 2.41 -5.61 -9.85
C PHE A 109 3.40 -5.33 -10.99
N ASP A 110 4.03 -6.38 -11.48
CA ASP A 110 5.20 -6.31 -12.36
C ASP A 110 5.02 -5.52 -13.65
N TYR A 111 3.78 -5.44 -14.19
CA TYR A 111 3.49 -4.62 -15.37
C TYR A 111 3.78 -3.12 -15.16
N PHE A 112 3.52 -2.61 -13.94
CA PHE A 112 3.72 -1.21 -13.58
C PHE A 112 5.04 -0.96 -12.85
N LEU A 113 5.51 -1.96 -12.09
CA LEU A 113 6.67 -1.86 -11.23
C LEU A 113 7.71 -2.93 -11.62
N GLY A 114 8.97 -2.69 -11.31
CA GLY A 114 10.04 -3.67 -11.50
C GLY A 114 10.67 -3.67 -12.90
N THR A 115 11.56 -4.62 -13.10
CA THR A 115 12.36 -4.79 -14.31
C THR A 115 11.81 -5.91 -15.18
N HIS A 116 10.70 -5.70 -15.87
CA HIS A 116 10.21 -6.66 -16.86
C HIS A 116 11.12 -6.69 -18.10
N LYS A 117 11.85 -7.77 -18.27
CA LYS A 117 12.55 -8.02 -19.54
C LYS A 117 11.54 -8.44 -20.62
N GLY A 118 11.46 -7.67 -21.70
CA GLY A 118 10.83 -8.09 -22.95
C GLY A 118 9.33 -7.87 -23.11
N LYS A 119 8.63 -7.16 -22.23
CA LYS A 119 7.21 -6.81 -22.39
C LYS A 119 6.99 -5.31 -22.26
N SER A 120 5.95 -4.78 -22.92
CA SER A 120 5.53 -3.38 -22.76
C SER A 120 5.23 -3.11 -21.27
N LYS A 121 5.73 -2.00 -20.76
CA LYS A 121 5.46 -1.52 -19.40
C LYS A 121 4.41 -0.45 -19.45
N GLY A 122 3.53 -0.42 -18.43
CA GLY A 122 2.73 0.74 -18.16
C GLY A 122 3.64 1.88 -17.70
N ILE A 123 3.72 2.95 -18.49
CA ILE A 123 4.42 4.18 -18.11
C ILE A 123 3.40 5.09 -17.45
N ASP A 124 3.70 5.54 -16.24
CA ASP A 124 2.86 6.47 -15.51
C ASP A 124 3.72 7.50 -14.76
N ARG A 125 3.09 8.56 -14.30
CA ARG A 125 3.75 9.61 -13.53
C ARG A 125 3.36 9.52 -12.07
N GLU A 126 4.31 9.80 -11.20
CA GLU A 126 4.10 9.84 -9.77
C GLU A 126 4.56 11.17 -9.20
N ILE A 127 3.92 11.59 -8.13
CA ILE A 127 4.27 12.78 -7.37
C ILE A 127 4.82 12.34 -6.03
N LEU A 128 6.04 12.79 -5.72
CA LEU A 128 6.63 12.65 -4.40
C LEU A 128 6.46 13.98 -3.65
N ILE A 129 5.83 13.94 -2.50
CA ILE A 129 5.67 15.09 -1.60
C ILE A 129 6.41 14.80 -0.30
N VAL A 130 7.26 15.74 0.09
CA VAL A 130 8.00 15.72 1.36
C VAL A 130 7.44 16.81 2.27
N ASN A 131 6.81 16.41 3.35
CA ASN A 131 6.30 17.33 4.36
C ASN A 131 7.45 17.79 5.28
N GLN A 132 7.74 19.09 5.29
CA GLN A 132 8.72 19.70 6.19
C GLN A 132 8.07 20.39 7.40
N GLY A 133 6.75 20.55 7.38
CA GLY A 133 5.97 21.17 8.45
C GLY A 133 5.49 20.19 9.53
N SER A 134 4.47 20.61 10.29
CA SER A 134 3.84 19.77 11.31
C SER A 134 3.17 18.55 10.68
N LYS A 135 3.01 17.48 11.48
CA LYS A 135 2.58 16.12 11.04
C LYS A 135 1.28 16.07 10.23
N ASP A 136 0.37 17.02 10.47
CA ASP A 136 -0.98 16.99 9.91
C ASP A 136 -1.27 18.12 8.91
N GLN A 137 -0.21 18.80 8.46
CA GLN A 137 -0.33 19.87 7.48
C GLN A 137 -0.05 19.41 6.05
N GLY A 138 -0.47 20.23 5.08
CA GLY A 138 -0.29 19.98 3.65
C GLY A 138 -0.95 18.73 3.12
N ALA A 139 -0.59 18.30 1.93
CA ALA A 139 -1.17 17.15 1.26
C ALA A 139 -0.91 15.83 2.02
N VAL A 140 0.22 15.69 2.70
CA VAL A 140 0.51 14.47 3.51
C VAL A 140 -0.46 14.33 4.68
N GLY A 141 -0.77 15.42 5.39
CA GLY A 141 -1.77 15.40 6.45
C GLY A 141 -3.18 15.17 5.91
N GLN A 142 -3.50 15.77 4.76
CA GLN A 142 -4.82 15.60 4.12
C GLN A 142 -5.06 14.17 3.65
N ILE A 143 -4.10 13.51 2.98
CA ILE A 143 -4.24 12.12 2.52
C ILE A 143 -4.36 11.15 3.70
N ARG A 144 -3.68 11.42 4.81
CA ARG A 144 -3.79 10.59 6.01
C ARG A 144 -5.20 10.68 6.63
N ARG A 145 -5.78 11.88 6.71
CA ARG A 145 -7.18 12.05 7.17
C ARG A 145 -8.17 11.40 6.23
N TYR A 146 -7.98 11.54 4.92
CA TYR A 146 -8.76 10.85 3.90
C TYR A 146 -8.67 9.34 4.08
N PHE A 147 -7.46 8.78 4.14
CA PHE A 147 -7.26 7.35 4.37
C PHE A 147 -7.98 6.87 5.63
N GLN A 148 -7.88 7.59 6.74
CA GLN A 148 -8.52 7.20 7.99
C GLN A 148 -10.05 7.19 7.88
N LYS A 149 -10.65 8.13 7.14
CA LYS A 149 -12.08 8.11 6.84
C LYS A 149 -12.47 6.86 6.05
N VAL A 150 -11.78 6.58 4.94
CA VAL A 150 -12.04 5.40 4.11
C VAL A 150 -11.79 4.10 4.88
N TRP A 151 -10.69 4.02 5.62
CA TRP A 151 -10.32 2.86 6.43
C TRP A 151 -11.39 2.48 7.46
N ASN A 152 -12.10 3.45 8.02
CA ASN A 152 -13.12 3.25 9.04
C ASN A 152 -14.52 2.96 8.45
N LEU A 153 -14.70 2.97 7.14
CA LEU A 153 -15.97 2.59 6.54
C LEU A 153 -16.30 1.12 6.85
N GLU A 154 -17.56 0.84 7.10
CA GLU A 154 -18.03 -0.53 7.38
C GLU A 154 -17.74 -1.52 6.26
N VAL A 155 -17.58 -1.04 5.04
CA VAL A 155 -17.23 -1.84 3.86
C VAL A 155 -15.77 -2.28 3.83
N CYS A 156 -14.90 -1.67 4.65
CA CYS A 156 -13.49 -2.04 4.77
C CYS A 156 -13.33 -3.17 5.78
N LYS A 157 -13.06 -4.38 5.29
CA LYS A 157 -12.96 -5.59 6.12
C LYS A 157 -11.51 -6.10 6.20
N THR A 158 -11.07 -6.42 7.41
CA THR A 158 -9.75 -7.03 7.66
C THR A 158 -9.63 -8.38 6.97
N LYS A 159 -8.50 -8.61 6.33
CA LYS A 159 -8.10 -9.85 5.66
C LYS A 159 -6.73 -10.31 6.14
N PHE A 160 -6.46 -11.61 6.00
CA PHE A 160 -5.15 -12.20 6.33
C PHE A 160 -4.72 -12.03 7.80
N SER A 161 -5.68 -11.93 8.73
CA SER A 161 -5.37 -11.84 10.17
C SER A 161 -4.73 -13.11 10.73
N THR A 162 -4.84 -14.23 10.01
CA THR A 162 -4.29 -15.54 10.40
C THR A 162 -3.63 -16.23 9.23
N CYS A 163 -2.56 -16.97 9.53
CA CYS A 163 -1.87 -17.86 8.60
C CYS A 163 -1.44 -19.12 9.36
N SER A 164 -1.47 -20.28 8.69
CA SER A 164 -0.95 -21.49 9.32
C SER A 164 0.55 -21.33 9.62
N LYS A 165 0.98 -21.85 10.79
CA LYS A 165 2.35 -21.66 11.27
C LYS A 165 3.40 -22.09 10.23
N ASN A 166 3.25 -23.27 9.64
CA ASN A 166 4.22 -23.80 8.66
C ASN A 166 4.30 -22.93 7.40
N LYS A 167 3.16 -22.47 6.88
CA LYS A 167 3.13 -21.58 5.71
C LYS A 167 3.74 -20.22 6.02
N LYS A 168 3.40 -19.66 7.17
CA LYS A 168 3.97 -18.39 7.64
C LYS A 168 5.48 -18.46 7.75
N GLU A 169 6.01 -19.46 8.45
CA GLU A 169 7.46 -19.63 8.65
C GLU A 169 8.20 -19.79 7.32
N LYS A 170 7.68 -20.62 6.42
CA LYS A 170 8.27 -20.83 5.08
C LYS A 170 8.31 -19.52 4.30
N GLU A 171 7.20 -18.80 4.24
CA GLU A 171 7.07 -17.61 3.42
C GLU A 171 7.86 -16.43 4.01
N VAL A 172 7.84 -16.27 5.32
CA VAL A 172 8.66 -15.28 6.04
C VAL A 172 10.15 -15.52 5.78
N LYS A 173 10.63 -16.78 5.84
CA LYS A 173 12.02 -17.12 5.52
C LYS A 173 12.37 -16.77 4.08
N ARG A 174 11.47 -17.07 3.12
CA ARG A 174 11.63 -16.72 1.71
C ARG A 174 11.76 -15.21 1.51
N LEU A 175 10.84 -14.44 2.08
CA LEU A 175 10.83 -12.99 1.95
C LEU A 175 12.04 -12.32 2.60
N LEU A 176 12.47 -12.78 3.76
CA LEU A 176 13.70 -12.26 4.40
C LEU A 176 14.94 -12.53 3.55
N SER A 177 15.08 -13.76 3.02
CA SER A 177 16.17 -14.09 2.11
C SER A 177 16.10 -13.27 0.80
N HIS A 178 14.90 -12.97 0.32
CA HIS A 178 14.70 -12.08 -0.83
C HIS A 178 15.18 -10.66 -0.52
N ALA A 179 14.79 -10.11 0.63
CA ALA A 179 15.15 -8.76 1.06
C ALA A 179 16.67 -8.50 1.14
N GLU A 180 17.47 -9.54 1.40
CA GLU A 180 18.94 -9.42 1.39
C GLU A 180 19.52 -9.18 -0.01
N LYS A 181 18.77 -9.57 -1.05
CA LYS A 181 19.21 -9.47 -2.45
C LYS A 181 18.69 -8.19 -3.13
N VAL A 182 17.67 -7.57 -2.56
CA VAL A 182 17.03 -6.37 -3.15
C VAL A 182 17.94 -5.16 -2.98
N LYS A 183 18.38 -4.62 -4.11
CA LYS A 183 19.12 -3.36 -4.15
C LYS A 183 18.14 -2.20 -4.12
N VAL A 184 18.16 -1.44 -3.03
CA VAL A 184 17.33 -0.23 -2.87
C VAL A 184 18.25 0.98 -2.86
N PRO A 185 18.12 1.89 -3.83
CA PRO A 185 18.86 3.14 -3.81
C PRO A 185 18.51 3.95 -2.55
N ASP A 186 19.50 4.61 -1.98
CA ASP A 186 19.30 5.55 -0.86
C ASP A 186 19.09 6.96 -1.43
N TYR A 187 17.86 7.46 -1.30
CA TYR A 187 17.51 8.78 -1.81
C TYR A 187 17.58 9.86 -0.73
N ASP A 188 18.28 10.94 -1.03
CA ASP A 188 18.11 12.21 -0.30
C ASP A 188 16.91 12.96 -0.87
N TYR A 189 15.75 12.77 -0.25
CA TYR A 189 14.49 13.34 -0.73
C TYR A 189 14.49 14.87 -0.73
N GLN A 190 15.30 15.51 0.10
CA GLN A 190 15.40 16.97 0.11
C GLN A 190 16.12 17.50 -1.14
N LYS A 191 17.12 16.76 -1.63
CA LYS A 191 17.86 17.14 -2.84
C LYS A 191 17.07 16.94 -4.14
N ILE A 192 16.16 15.97 -4.16
CA ILE A 192 15.39 15.61 -5.37
C ILE A 192 14.00 16.26 -5.43
N THR A 193 13.63 17.09 -4.45
CA THR A 193 12.34 17.79 -4.41
C THR A 193 12.54 19.30 -4.50
N VAL A 194 11.56 19.97 -5.10
CA VAL A 194 11.54 21.45 -5.22
C VAL A 194 10.63 22.02 -4.12
N PRO A 195 11.09 23.04 -3.37
CA PRO A 195 10.25 23.69 -2.35
C PRO A 195 8.97 24.26 -2.95
N THR A 196 7.84 24.07 -2.25
CA THR A 196 6.56 24.67 -2.60
C THR A 196 5.90 25.28 -1.37
N LYS A 197 5.20 26.41 -1.57
CA LYS A 197 4.54 27.13 -0.47
C LYS A 197 3.29 26.43 0.02
N LYS A 198 2.55 25.75 -0.85
CA LYS A 198 1.29 25.12 -0.52
C LYS A 198 1.03 23.89 -1.39
N THR A 199 0.58 22.80 -0.75
CA THR A 199 0.04 21.62 -1.43
C THR A 199 -1.36 21.35 -0.91
N THR A 200 -2.27 20.98 -1.80
CA THR A 200 -3.67 20.63 -1.46
C THR A 200 -4.03 19.34 -2.13
N LEU A 201 -4.66 18.43 -1.38
CA LEU A 201 -5.23 17.20 -1.90
C LEU A 201 -6.68 17.47 -2.33
N VAL A 202 -7.03 16.98 -3.51
CA VAL A 202 -8.41 16.90 -3.97
C VAL A 202 -8.81 15.44 -4.00
N THR A 203 -9.94 15.09 -3.40
CA THR A 203 -10.45 13.71 -3.32
C THR A 203 -11.88 13.63 -3.79
N ASN A 204 -12.28 12.47 -4.27
CA ASN A 204 -13.69 12.15 -4.46
C ASN A 204 -14.40 11.95 -3.10
N PRO A 205 -15.74 11.97 -3.08
CA PRO A 205 -16.50 11.62 -1.88
C PRO A 205 -16.08 10.26 -1.31
N THR A 206 -16.08 10.14 0.01
CA THR A 206 -15.62 8.92 0.71
C THR A 206 -16.71 7.87 0.92
N THR A 207 -17.85 8.00 0.24
CA THR A 207 -18.96 7.04 0.30
C THR A 207 -19.02 6.21 -0.97
N ILE A 208 -19.47 4.96 -0.88
CA ILE A 208 -19.58 4.04 -2.02
C ILE A 208 -20.47 4.60 -3.13
N TYR A 209 -21.45 5.44 -2.80
CA TYR A 209 -22.43 6.00 -3.74
C TYR A 209 -22.35 7.52 -3.88
N GLY A 210 -21.26 8.15 -3.41
CA GLY A 210 -21.12 9.61 -3.46
C GLY A 210 -22.15 10.38 -2.60
N LYS A 211 -22.83 9.70 -1.69
CA LYS A 211 -23.71 10.32 -0.68
C LYS A 211 -22.95 10.41 0.64
N GLU A 212 -22.80 11.61 1.15
CA GLU A 212 -22.33 11.86 2.51
C GLU A 212 -23.40 11.53 3.54
#